data_33f9bd7715bda117ed94882eb5c1ea5f
#
_entry.id   33f9bd7715bda117ed94882eb5c1ea5f
#
_cell.length_a   1.000
_cell.length_b   1.000
_cell.length_c   1.000
_cell.angle_alpha   90.00
_cell.angle_beta   90.00
_cell.angle_gamma   90.00
#
_symmetry.space_group_name_H-M   'P 1'
#
loop_
_entity.id
_entity.type
_entity.pdbx_description
1 polymer ?
#
loop_
_entity_poly.entity_id
_entity_poly.type
_entity_poly.pdbx_seq_one_letter_code
_entity_poly.pdbx_strand_id
1 'polypeptide(L)'
;LISFSLLYAAVYALMFFVARGNLVMFIVMTVLCTIPNSFLGVIRTFIIPDTIEYTRYKTGQDCSGIFYALLSFVNKMTNSVGGSLGMLILGMCGWVNVNATDFADLAAQNVAQNAGAIDALWFISTMFPAIGALIGAGIVVFYRLNDHDAELMAKCNAGEITRAECEALLSHKY
;
A
#
# COMPACT_ATOMS: atom_id res chain seq x y z
N LEU A 1 4.81 7.93 -8.43
CA LEU A 1 4.59 6.97 -7.35
C LEU A 1 5.48 7.25 -6.14
N ILE A 2 6.82 7.31 -6.30
CA ILE A 2 7.79 7.52 -5.21
C ILE A 2 7.46 8.79 -4.40
N SER A 3 7.23 9.92 -5.05
CA SER A 3 6.93 11.20 -4.39
C SER A 3 5.67 11.12 -3.50
N PHE A 4 4.62 10.46 -3.97
CA PHE A 4 3.40 10.28 -3.18
C PHE A 4 3.60 9.28 -2.03
N SER A 5 4.41 8.23 -2.22
CA SER A 5 4.76 7.31 -1.13
C SER A 5 5.58 7.99 -0.05
N LEU A 6 6.53 8.86 -0.41
CA LEU A 6 7.30 9.65 0.54
C LEU A 6 6.42 10.67 1.27
N LEU A 7 5.52 11.35 0.55
CA LEU A 7 4.56 12.27 1.16
C LEU A 7 3.66 11.55 2.16
N TYR A 8 3.11 10.40 1.78
CA TYR A 8 2.31 9.56 2.66
C TYR A 8 3.07 9.16 3.92
N ALA A 9 4.30 8.66 3.76
CA ALA A 9 5.16 8.29 4.88
C ALA A 9 5.46 9.49 5.81
N ALA A 10 5.74 10.67 5.23
CA ALA A 10 6.02 11.88 5.98
C ALA A 10 4.82 12.35 6.81
N VAL A 11 3.60 12.33 6.25
CA VAL A 11 2.38 12.73 6.98
C VAL A 11 2.09 11.76 8.13
N TYR A 12 2.26 10.44 7.92
CA TYR A 12 2.10 9.46 9.00
C TYR A 12 3.17 9.59 10.10
N ALA A 13 4.41 9.85 9.73
CA ALA A 13 5.48 10.10 10.69
C ALA A 13 5.21 11.39 11.49
N LEU A 14 4.78 12.46 10.83
CA LEU A 14 4.37 13.68 11.52
C LEU A 14 3.18 13.44 12.47
N MET A 15 2.19 12.66 12.04
CA MET A 15 1.04 12.31 12.87
C MET A 15 1.47 11.61 14.16
N PHE A 16 2.48 10.75 14.11
CA PHE A 16 3.02 10.08 15.31
C PHE A 16 3.49 11.09 16.38
N PHE A 17 4.20 12.14 15.96
CA PHE A 17 4.78 13.11 16.89
C PHE A 17 3.81 14.21 17.32
N VAL A 18 2.93 14.66 16.42
CA VAL A 18 2.14 15.89 16.62
C VAL A 18 0.72 15.60 17.10
N ALA A 19 0.13 14.46 16.70
CA ALA A 19 -1.28 14.19 16.97
C ALA A 19 -1.51 13.37 18.26
N ARG A 20 -0.46 12.97 18.97
CA ARG A 20 -0.59 12.18 20.19
C ARG A 20 -1.29 13.00 21.28
N GLY A 21 -2.41 12.47 21.77
CA GLY A 21 -3.23 13.12 22.80
C GLY A 21 -4.16 14.23 22.30
N ASN A 22 -4.16 14.51 20.98
CA ASN A 22 -5.06 15.51 20.40
C ASN A 22 -5.92 14.85 19.30
N LEU A 23 -7.18 14.54 19.65
CA LEU A 23 -8.11 13.86 18.75
C LEU A 23 -8.40 14.69 17.48
N VAL A 24 -8.53 16.02 17.60
CA VAL A 24 -8.81 16.88 16.44
C VAL A 24 -7.64 16.83 15.46
N MET A 25 -6.42 16.94 15.98
CA MET A 25 -5.21 16.85 15.15
C MET A 25 -5.06 15.49 14.49
N PHE A 26 -5.37 14.41 15.21
CA PHE A 26 -5.38 13.07 14.66
C PHE A 26 -6.36 12.92 13.49
N ILE A 27 -7.60 13.44 13.64
CA ILE A 27 -8.62 13.41 12.58
C ILE A 27 -8.15 14.21 11.35
N VAL A 28 -7.65 15.43 11.57
CA VAL A 28 -7.14 16.29 10.48
C VAL A 28 -6.01 15.58 9.71
N MET A 29 -5.03 15.03 10.41
CA MET A 29 -3.91 14.34 9.80
C MET A 29 -4.36 13.07 9.06
N THR A 30 -5.32 12.33 9.60
CA THR A 30 -5.91 11.15 8.93
C THR A 30 -6.57 11.55 7.61
N VAL A 31 -7.34 12.64 7.59
CA VAL A 31 -7.94 13.17 6.34
C VAL A 31 -6.84 13.59 5.36
N LEU A 32 -5.80 14.25 5.81
CA LEU A 32 -4.67 14.62 4.95
C LEU A 32 -3.96 13.39 4.35
N CYS A 33 -3.87 12.29 5.08
CA CYS A 33 -3.31 11.03 4.58
C CYS A 33 -4.14 10.39 3.45
N THR A 34 -5.45 10.66 3.37
CA THR A 34 -6.29 10.08 2.31
C THR A 34 -5.91 10.59 0.93
N ILE A 35 -5.41 11.82 0.82
CA ILE A 35 -5.04 12.43 -0.46
C ILE A 35 -3.91 11.65 -1.14
N PRO A 36 -2.69 11.53 -0.57
CA PRO A 36 -1.62 10.76 -1.20
C PRO A 36 -1.97 9.29 -1.37
N ASN A 37 -2.74 8.70 -0.45
CA ASN A 37 -3.18 7.31 -0.56
C ASN A 37 -4.08 7.07 -1.78
N SER A 38 -5.00 7.99 -2.07
CA SER A 38 -5.87 7.91 -3.24
C SER A 38 -5.06 7.96 -4.55
N PHE A 39 -4.08 8.86 -4.65
CA PHE A 39 -3.17 8.91 -5.79
C PHE A 39 -2.35 7.62 -5.95
N LEU A 40 -1.84 7.07 -4.86
CA LEU A 40 -1.14 5.78 -4.89
C LEU A 40 -2.03 4.64 -5.38
N GLY A 41 -3.31 4.63 -5.01
CA GLY A 41 -4.29 3.66 -5.48
C GLY A 41 -4.48 3.74 -7.00
N VAL A 42 -4.67 4.94 -7.54
CA VAL A 42 -4.83 5.17 -8.98
C VAL A 42 -3.58 4.73 -9.76
N ILE A 43 -2.39 5.15 -9.32
CA ILE A 43 -1.13 4.81 -10.01
C ILE A 43 -0.91 3.28 -10.05
N ARG A 44 -1.21 2.58 -8.95
CA ARG A 44 -1.10 1.10 -8.90
C ARG A 44 -1.99 0.42 -9.94
N THR A 45 -3.13 1.02 -10.28
CA THR A 45 -4.07 0.46 -11.27
C THR A 45 -3.45 0.45 -12.68
N PHE A 46 -2.54 1.36 -12.99
CA PHE A 46 -1.86 1.41 -14.30
C PHE A 46 -0.62 0.49 -14.37
N ILE A 47 0.12 0.33 -13.29
CA ILE A 47 1.35 -0.49 -13.27
C ILE A 47 1.08 -1.95 -13.65
N ILE A 48 -0.08 -2.50 -13.30
CA ILE A 48 -0.40 -3.91 -13.55
C ILE A 48 -0.60 -4.19 -15.04
N PRO A 49 -1.47 -3.45 -15.77
CA PRO A 49 -1.56 -3.58 -17.23
C PRO A 49 -0.21 -3.40 -17.93
N ASP A 50 0.58 -2.39 -17.55
CA ASP A 50 1.90 -2.14 -18.15
C ASP A 50 2.83 -3.33 -17.97
N THR A 51 2.83 -3.95 -16.79
CA THR A 51 3.62 -5.15 -16.51
C THR A 51 3.13 -6.36 -17.31
N ILE A 52 1.83 -6.48 -17.56
CA ILE A 52 1.23 -7.52 -18.40
C ILE A 52 1.69 -7.34 -19.85
N GLU A 53 1.61 -6.11 -20.39
CA GLU A 53 2.04 -5.81 -21.77
C GLU A 53 3.54 -6.04 -21.95
N TYR A 54 4.35 -5.64 -20.97
CA TYR A 54 5.78 -5.95 -20.96
C TYR A 54 6.05 -7.47 -21.00
N THR A 55 5.33 -8.24 -20.17
CA THR A 55 5.50 -9.70 -20.11
C THR A 55 5.08 -10.35 -21.43
N ARG A 56 3.97 -9.91 -22.01
CA ARG A 56 3.50 -10.37 -23.31
C ARG A 56 4.48 -10.06 -24.42
N TYR A 57 5.04 -8.87 -24.44
CA TYR A 57 6.09 -8.46 -25.37
C TYR A 57 7.34 -9.35 -25.28
N LYS A 58 7.75 -9.73 -24.04
CA LYS A 58 8.93 -10.59 -23.81
C LYS A 58 8.71 -12.06 -24.12
N THR A 59 7.54 -12.60 -23.75
CA THR A 59 7.27 -14.06 -23.80
C THR A 59 6.40 -14.47 -24.98
N GLY A 60 5.71 -13.54 -25.61
CA GLY A 60 4.69 -13.83 -26.63
C GLY A 60 3.41 -14.45 -26.08
N GLN A 61 3.27 -14.58 -24.76
CA GLN A 61 2.12 -15.22 -24.12
C GLN A 61 1.31 -14.21 -23.33
N ASP A 62 -0.02 -14.30 -23.40
CA ASP A 62 -0.92 -13.53 -22.55
C ASP A 62 -1.02 -14.16 -21.17
N CYS A 63 -0.38 -13.52 -20.18
CA CYS A 63 -0.38 -13.94 -18.79
C CYS A 63 -1.33 -13.12 -17.91
N SER A 64 -2.25 -12.34 -18.49
CA SER A 64 -3.14 -11.42 -17.77
C SER A 64 -3.93 -12.10 -16.64
N GLY A 65 -4.49 -13.28 -16.91
CA GLY A 65 -5.22 -14.08 -15.91
C GLY A 65 -4.37 -14.43 -14.69
N ILE A 66 -3.10 -14.79 -14.91
CA ILE A 66 -2.16 -15.13 -13.81
C ILE A 66 -1.84 -13.89 -12.99
N PHE A 67 -1.59 -12.73 -13.62
CA PHE A 67 -1.30 -11.48 -12.92
C PHE A 67 -2.47 -11.02 -12.04
N TYR A 68 -3.71 -11.05 -12.56
CA TYR A 68 -4.89 -10.67 -11.77
C TYR A 68 -5.22 -11.68 -10.66
N ALA A 69 -5.01 -12.98 -10.90
CA ALA A 69 -5.16 -13.99 -9.86
C ALA A 69 -4.14 -13.79 -8.72
N LEU A 70 -2.87 -13.55 -9.08
CA LEU A 70 -1.80 -13.27 -8.13
C LEU A 70 -2.08 -11.98 -7.33
N LEU A 71 -2.53 -10.92 -8.00
CA LEU A 71 -2.92 -9.68 -7.34
C LEU A 71 -4.03 -9.90 -6.31
N SER A 72 -5.08 -10.64 -6.70
CA SER A 72 -6.19 -10.97 -5.80
C SER A 72 -5.72 -11.80 -4.62
N PHE A 73 -4.85 -12.76 -4.84
CA PHE A 73 -4.25 -13.58 -3.79
C PHE A 73 -3.42 -12.72 -2.82
N VAL A 74 -2.52 -11.88 -3.35
CA VAL A 74 -1.68 -11.00 -2.53
C VAL A 74 -2.53 -10.03 -1.71
N ASN A 75 -3.57 -9.43 -2.29
CA ASN A 75 -4.48 -8.53 -1.56
C ASN A 75 -5.19 -9.25 -0.41
N LYS A 76 -5.69 -10.46 -0.63
CA LYS A 76 -6.33 -11.26 0.43
C LYS A 76 -5.33 -11.63 1.53
N MET A 77 -4.14 -12.07 1.15
CA MET A 77 -3.08 -12.41 2.10
C MET A 77 -2.67 -11.18 2.93
N THR A 78 -2.47 -10.03 2.28
CA THR A 78 -2.07 -8.79 2.97
C THR A 78 -3.13 -8.35 3.99
N ASN A 79 -4.41 -8.40 3.62
CA ASN A 79 -5.49 -8.04 4.53
C ASN A 79 -5.59 -9.00 5.74
N SER A 80 -5.46 -10.31 5.49
CA SER A 80 -5.54 -11.32 6.55
C SER A 80 -4.33 -11.25 7.47
N VAL A 81 -3.13 -11.22 6.91
CA VAL A 81 -1.87 -11.19 7.68
C VAL A 81 -1.72 -9.85 8.40
N GLY A 82 -2.05 -8.73 7.74
CA GLY A 82 -1.93 -7.40 8.33
C GLY A 82 -2.82 -7.22 9.56
N GLY A 83 -4.08 -7.65 9.47
CA GLY A 83 -5.00 -7.63 10.61
C GLY A 83 -4.54 -8.53 11.76
N SER A 84 -4.12 -9.75 11.44
CA SER A 84 -3.65 -10.73 12.44
C SER A 84 -2.36 -10.28 13.13
N LEU A 85 -1.40 -9.71 12.40
CA LEU A 85 -0.17 -9.17 12.98
C LEU A 85 -0.42 -8.01 13.92
N GLY A 86 -1.34 -7.09 13.55
CA GLY A 86 -1.73 -5.99 14.44
C GLY A 86 -2.27 -6.49 15.78
N MET A 87 -3.21 -7.45 15.74
CA MET A 87 -3.78 -8.05 16.95
C MET A 87 -2.75 -8.85 17.76
N LEU A 88 -1.83 -9.56 17.08
CA LEU A 88 -0.75 -10.29 17.73
C LEU A 88 0.16 -9.35 18.52
N ILE A 89 0.61 -8.26 17.91
CA ILE A 89 1.46 -7.25 18.55
C ILE A 89 0.74 -6.63 19.75
N LEU A 90 -0.52 -6.27 19.60
CA LEU A 90 -1.32 -5.72 20.71
C LEU A 90 -1.47 -6.73 21.86
N GLY A 91 -1.73 -7.99 21.55
CA GLY A 91 -1.79 -9.07 22.55
C GLY A 91 -0.47 -9.24 23.30
N MET A 92 0.66 -9.21 22.61
CA MET A 92 2.00 -9.27 23.23
C MET A 92 2.31 -8.05 24.12
N CYS A 93 1.71 -6.88 23.81
CA CYS A 93 1.85 -5.67 24.62
C CYS A 93 0.84 -5.60 25.78
N GLY A 94 0.07 -6.65 26.02
CA GLY A 94 -0.86 -6.73 27.12
C GLY A 94 -2.20 -6.04 26.87
N TRP A 95 -2.66 -6.01 25.62
CA TRP A 95 -4.00 -5.54 25.28
C TRP A 95 -5.05 -6.44 25.89
N VAL A 96 -5.99 -5.84 26.64
CA VAL A 96 -7.11 -6.55 27.24
C VAL A 96 -8.32 -6.47 26.31
N ASN A 97 -8.80 -7.63 25.87
CA ASN A 97 -10.03 -7.71 25.08
C ASN A 97 -11.23 -7.45 25.98
N VAL A 98 -12.05 -6.47 25.60
CA VAL A 98 -13.28 -6.13 26.31
C VAL A 98 -14.47 -6.58 25.45
N ASN A 99 -15.28 -7.47 25.98
CA ASN A 99 -16.51 -7.91 25.35
C ASN A 99 -17.69 -7.21 26.06
N ALA A 100 -18.09 -6.07 25.55
CA ALA A 100 -19.23 -5.31 26.04
C ALA A 100 -20.37 -5.35 25.01
N THR A 101 -21.60 -5.50 25.48
CA THR A 101 -22.81 -5.54 24.65
C THR A 101 -23.31 -4.12 24.32
N ASP A 102 -23.04 -3.18 25.21
CA ASP A 102 -23.39 -1.77 25.05
C ASP A 102 -22.41 -0.85 25.82
N PHE A 103 -22.63 0.48 25.74
CA PHE A 103 -21.78 1.47 26.43
C PHE A 103 -21.92 1.44 27.94
N ALA A 104 -23.08 1.01 28.49
CA ALA A 104 -23.29 0.91 29.92
C ALA A 104 -22.49 -0.27 30.49
N ASP A 105 -22.52 -1.43 29.81
CA ASP A 105 -21.71 -2.60 30.12
C ASP A 105 -20.22 -2.30 30.05
N LEU A 106 -19.77 -1.59 28.98
CA LEU A 106 -18.40 -1.14 28.85
C LEU A 106 -17.94 -0.27 30.02
N ALA A 107 -18.76 0.68 30.42
CA ALA A 107 -18.50 1.53 31.59
C ALA A 107 -18.46 0.75 32.92
N ALA A 108 -19.36 -0.23 33.07
CA ALA A 108 -19.40 -1.09 34.25
C ALA A 108 -18.18 -1.99 34.42
N GLN A 109 -17.60 -2.47 33.30
CA GLN A 109 -16.39 -3.31 33.32
C GLN A 109 -15.14 -2.54 33.75
N ASN A 110 -15.14 -1.22 33.60
CA ASN A 110 -14.06 -0.31 34.01
C ASN A 110 -12.64 -0.81 33.66
N VAL A 111 -12.49 -1.41 32.46
CA VAL A 111 -11.21 -1.96 32.00
C VAL A 111 -10.32 -0.86 31.48
N ALA A 112 -9.23 -0.58 32.19
CA ALA A 112 -8.17 0.30 31.71
C ALA A 112 -7.13 -0.50 30.91
N GLN A 113 -6.80 -0.01 29.73
CA GLN A 113 -5.73 -0.59 28.92
C GLN A 113 -4.36 -0.25 29.50
N ASN A 114 -3.41 -1.18 29.37
CA ASN A 114 -2.02 -0.94 29.75
C ASN A 114 -1.40 0.15 28.87
N ALA A 115 -0.56 1.00 29.45
CA ALA A 115 0.16 2.06 28.73
C ALA A 115 0.98 1.52 27.55
N GLY A 116 1.63 0.36 27.71
CA GLY A 116 2.37 -0.30 26.62
C GLY A 116 1.47 -0.76 25.46
N ALA A 117 0.25 -1.21 25.75
CA ALA A 117 -0.72 -1.58 24.73
C ALA A 117 -1.25 -0.36 23.96
N ILE A 118 -1.45 0.76 24.66
CA ILE A 118 -1.85 2.04 24.03
C ILE A 118 -0.72 2.58 23.13
N ASP A 119 0.53 2.51 23.60
CA ASP A 119 1.69 2.91 22.82
C ASP A 119 1.89 2.04 21.57
N ALA A 120 1.69 0.72 21.70
CA ALA A 120 1.72 -0.20 20.57
C ALA A 120 0.62 0.08 19.56
N LEU A 121 -0.62 0.33 20.02
CA LEU A 121 -1.73 0.73 19.14
C LEU A 121 -1.40 2.00 18.37
N TRP A 122 -0.84 3.00 19.06
CA TRP A 122 -0.43 4.25 18.47
C TRP A 122 0.66 4.05 17.40
N PHE A 123 1.67 3.24 17.70
CA PHE A 123 2.75 2.91 16.77
C PHE A 123 2.22 2.15 15.53
N ILE A 124 1.38 1.13 15.74
CA ILE A 124 0.79 0.34 14.64
C ILE A 124 -0.07 1.21 13.74
N SER A 125 -0.82 2.15 14.32
CA SER A 125 -1.74 3.00 13.56
C SER A 125 -1.04 4.13 12.78
N THR A 126 0.18 4.50 13.16
CA THR A 126 0.88 5.67 12.59
C THR A 126 2.23 5.30 11.96
N MET A 127 3.16 4.74 12.72
CA MET A 127 4.51 4.45 12.22
C MET A 127 4.57 3.24 11.30
N PHE A 128 3.75 2.23 11.56
CA PHE A 128 3.75 1.02 10.73
C PHE A 128 3.35 1.30 9.27
N PRO A 129 2.29 2.09 8.96
CA PRO A 129 2.00 2.54 7.60
C PRO A 129 3.11 3.38 6.98
N ALA A 130 3.77 4.26 7.77
CA ALA A 130 4.88 5.07 7.29
C ALA A 130 6.08 4.21 6.85
N ILE A 131 6.46 3.23 7.66
CA ILE A 131 7.55 2.28 7.35
C ILE A 131 7.19 1.46 6.11
N GLY A 132 5.96 0.95 6.03
CA GLY A 132 5.46 0.21 4.86
C GLY A 132 5.53 1.03 3.57
N ALA A 133 5.17 2.30 3.63
CA ALA A 133 5.25 3.20 2.48
C ALA A 133 6.70 3.47 2.04
N LEU A 134 7.64 3.59 2.98
CA LEU A 134 9.07 3.75 2.68
C LEU A 134 9.66 2.49 2.03
N ILE A 135 9.32 1.32 2.55
CA ILE A 135 9.74 0.04 1.94
C ILE A 135 9.17 -0.08 0.53
N GLY A 136 7.87 0.22 0.36
CA GLY A 136 7.22 0.22 -0.95
C GLY A 136 7.86 1.20 -1.93
N ALA A 137 8.19 2.42 -1.49
CA ALA A 137 8.91 3.40 -2.30
C ALA A 137 10.29 2.88 -2.73
N GLY A 138 11.02 2.22 -1.82
CA GLY A 138 12.31 1.61 -2.11
C GLY A 138 12.23 0.52 -3.18
N ILE A 139 11.20 -0.33 -3.13
CA ILE A 139 10.97 -1.38 -4.14
C ILE A 139 10.69 -0.75 -5.52
N VAL A 140 9.88 0.31 -5.55
CA VAL A 140 9.51 0.99 -6.81
C VAL A 140 10.71 1.66 -7.50
N VAL A 141 11.77 2.01 -6.78
CA VAL A 141 13.02 2.53 -7.42
C VAL A 141 13.60 1.52 -8.43
N PHE A 142 13.39 0.22 -8.21
CA PHE A 142 13.84 -0.82 -9.14
C PHE A 142 12.91 -1.03 -10.34
N TYR A 143 11.73 -0.43 -10.32
CA TYR A 143 10.78 -0.48 -11.45
C TYR A 143 11.22 0.50 -12.54
N ARG A 144 11.68 -0.03 -13.67
CA ARG A 144 12.28 0.74 -14.78
C ARG A 144 11.36 0.95 -15.97
N LEU A 145 10.23 0.25 -16.02
CA LEU A 145 9.29 0.39 -17.11
C LEU A 145 8.60 1.76 -17.02
N ASN A 146 8.65 2.55 -18.10
CA ASN A 146 7.95 3.81 -18.19
C ASN A 146 6.66 3.66 -19.02
N ASP A 147 5.73 4.59 -18.87
CA ASP A 147 4.42 4.56 -19.53
C ASP A 147 4.55 4.58 -21.06
N HIS A 148 5.51 5.33 -21.60
CA HIS A 148 5.77 5.41 -23.05
C HIS A 148 6.23 4.06 -23.62
N ASP A 149 7.15 3.38 -22.96
CA ASP A 149 7.66 2.08 -23.41
C ASP A 149 6.58 0.99 -23.27
N ALA A 150 5.76 1.05 -22.21
CA ALA A 150 4.62 0.16 -22.03
C ALA A 150 3.56 0.32 -23.16
N GLU A 151 3.27 1.55 -23.55
CA GLU A 151 2.35 1.85 -24.67
C GLU A 151 2.91 1.31 -25.99
N LEU A 152 4.20 1.49 -26.25
CA LEU A 152 4.85 0.95 -27.46
C LEU A 152 4.79 -0.58 -27.48
N MET A 153 5.03 -1.24 -26.35
CA MET A 153 4.92 -2.69 -26.25
C MET A 153 3.49 -3.16 -26.47
N ALA A 154 2.49 -2.43 -25.95
CA ALA A 154 1.07 -2.72 -26.20
C ALA A 154 0.73 -2.62 -27.69
N LYS A 155 1.17 -1.58 -28.39
CA LYS A 155 0.98 -1.44 -29.85
C LYS A 155 1.67 -2.56 -30.64
N CYS A 156 2.86 -2.97 -30.23
CA CYS A 156 3.55 -4.11 -30.83
C CYS A 156 2.78 -5.41 -30.58
N ASN A 157 2.27 -5.65 -29.38
CA ASN A 157 1.46 -6.81 -29.03
C ASN A 157 0.12 -6.86 -29.79
N ALA A 158 -0.45 -5.68 -30.10
CA ALA A 158 -1.64 -5.54 -30.93
C ALA A 158 -1.37 -5.72 -32.45
N GLY A 159 -0.09 -5.75 -32.86
CA GLY A 159 0.28 -5.84 -34.28
C GLY A 159 0.18 -4.53 -35.04
N GLU A 160 0.06 -3.39 -34.35
CA GLU A 160 -0.01 -2.04 -34.95
C GLU A 160 1.35 -1.58 -35.46
N ILE A 161 2.43 -2.00 -34.78
CA ILE A 161 3.83 -1.75 -35.16
C ILE A 161 4.61 -3.05 -35.17
N THR A 162 5.65 -3.11 -35.98
CA THR A 162 6.55 -4.26 -36.01
C THR A 162 7.47 -4.29 -34.78
N ARG A 163 7.97 -5.48 -34.43
CA ARG A 163 8.89 -5.63 -33.30
C ARG A 163 10.17 -4.80 -33.49
N ALA A 164 10.68 -4.72 -34.74
CA ALA A 164 11.86 -3.92 -35.05
C ALA A 164 11.63 -2.41 -34.85
N GLU A 165 10.45 -1.92 -35.24
CA GLU A 165 10.05 -0.52 -34.99
C GLU A 165 9.90 -0.24 -33.50
N CYS A 166 9.27 -1.15 -32.76
CA CYS A 166 9.14 -1.03 -31.31
C CYS A 166 10.52 -0.95 -30.64
N GLU A 167 11.43 -1.88 -30.95
CA GLU A 167 12.78 -1.89 -30.39
C GLU A 167 13.59 -0.62 -30.71
N ALA A 168 13.35 0.00 -31.87
CA ALA A 168 14.00 1.26 -32.26
C ALA A 168 13.49 2.48 -31.48
N LEU A 169 12.23 2.43 -30.99
CA LEU A 169 11.56 3.53 -30.30
C LEU A 169 11.64 3.42 -28.77
N LEU A 170 11.97 2.25 -28.22
CA LEU A 170 12.10 2.05 -26.79
C LEU A 170 13.19 2.93 -26.19
N SER A 171 12.85 3.55 -25.04
CA SER A 171 13.77 4.41 -24.29
C SER A 171 14.92 3.61 -23.65
N HIS A 172 14.66 2.34 -23.32
CA HIS A 172 15.63 1.43 -22.72
C HIS A 172 15.59 0.04 -23.37
N LYS A 173 16.73 -0.64 -23.37
CA LYS A 173 16.80 -2.07 -23.71
C LYS A 173 16.34 -2.89 -22.48
N TYR A 174 15.25 -3.59 -22.62
CA TYR A 174 14.68 -4.45 -21.60
C TYR A 174 15.10 -5.92 -21.77
#